data_8e4cf34ca0e2f3aa08c231b0a5efc9b3
#
_entry.id   8e4cf34ca0e2f3aa08c231b0a5efc9b3
#
_cell.length_a   1.000
_cell.length_b   1.000
_cell.length_c   1.000
_cell.angle_alpha   90.00
_cell.angle_beta   90.00
_cell.angle_gamma   90.00
#
_symmetry.space_group_name_H-M   'P 1'
#
loop_
_entity.id
_entity.type
_entity.pdbx_description
1 polymer ?
#
loop_
_entity_poly.entity_id
_entity_poly.type
_entity_poly.pdbx_seq_one_letter_code
_entity_poly.pdbx_strand_id
1 'polypeptide(L)'
;MLRLSRIIAGGYIAVCLVALAITGLIGPLGYAPFPLVRAPARPPVTVTLWYSTEKREWLEAAKQQFEATNPTSNGRPIQVVLKGMGSPEIAQRVAGQDWRGETPPTAVSPASGMWLSMFNVPVAAAGNEAQQALVLSPLVVVGWEQRAKVLWPNGPKDFWHELHDAFVNNGGWKALGGNESWGPVKFGHTSPLTSNSGAQTLILLAYAFQNKSSGLTSADVNSSEFAQWLAEIEGSVASFGDSTGTFMNDIVAKGPAQYDFGVVYENLALQSMDAAQQRQGQPLKIFYPPATLFGDHPFAVVDGAWAKPEERAAAIVFRDFLRSNAIQKLALQYGFRPADPNVAITSDDAGNPFKKYAPNGVQVAIAQQAEGPSAEVVSSLLELWENRIKP
;
A
#
# COMPACT_ATOMS: atom_id res chain seq x y z
N MET A 1 9.39 68.32 37.53
CA MET A 1 8.82 67.12 36.81
C MET A 1 9.85 66.16 36.27
N LEU A 2 10.92 66.60 35.65
CA LEU A 2 11.95 65.70 35.06
C LEU A 2 12.71 64.76 36.01
N ARG A 3 12.87 65.17 37.34
CA ARG A 3 13.56 64.29 38.30
C ARG A 3 12.66 63.18 38.82
N LEU A 4 11.36 63.36 38.91
CA LEU A 4 10.38 62.39 39.45
C LEU A 4 10.18 61.24 38.38
N SER A 5 10.11 61.63 37.11
CA SER A 5 9.95 60.67 36.02
C SER A 5 11.20 59.74 35.85
N ARG A 6 12.40 60.24 36.10
CA ARG A 6 13.64 59.44 36.08
C ARG A 6 13.72 58.47 37.25
N ILE A 7 13.21 58.85 38.44
CA ILE A 7 13.19 57.96 39.61
C ILE A 7 12.15 56.85 39.40
N ILE A 8 11.00 57.18 38.82
CA ILE A 8 9.96 56.16 38.49
C ILE A 8 10.44 55.22 37.43
N ALA A 9 11.05 55.72 36.34
CA ALA A 9 11.61 54.89 35.29
C ALA A 9 12.76 53.98 35.79
N GLY A 10 13.66 54.52 36.64
CA GLY A 10 14.74 53.75 37.27
C GLY A 10 14.22 52.65 38.21
N GLY A 11 13.17 52.94 38.98
CA GLY A 11 12.50 51.97 39.84
C GLY A 11 11.84 50.83 39.02
N TYR A 12 11.16 51.18 37.93
CA TYR A 12 10.54 50.19 37.05
C TYR A 12 11.58 49.27 36.38
N ILE A 13 12.67 49.84 35.87
CA ILE A 13 13.78 49.05 35.29
C ILE A 13 14.42 48.12 36.33
N ALA A 14 14.62 48.62 37.56
CA ALA A 14 15.18 47.79 38.65
C ALA A 14 14.24 46.61 39.00
N VAL A 15 12.93 46.85 39.09
CA VAL A 15 11.93 45.78 39.32
C VAL A 15 11.93 44.77 38.18
N CYS A 16 12.02 45.20 36.92
CA CYS A 16 12.11 44.32 35.78
C CYS A 16 13.41 43.48 35.77
N LEU A 17 14.54 44.07 36.13
CA LEU A 17 15.82 43.39 36.24
C LEU A 17 15.85 42.38 37.39
N VAL A 18 15.26 42.71 38.53
CA VAL A 18 15.10 41.78 39.65
C VAL A 18 14.17 40.62 39.29
N ALA A 19 13.07 40.89 38.61
CA ALA A 19 12.17 39.85 38.10
C ALA A 19 12.87 38.90 37.09
N LEU A 20 13.68 39.47 36.20
CA LEU A 20 14.49 38.69 35.24
C LEU A 20 15.59 37.88 35.95
N ALA A 21 16.27 38.44 36.97
CA ALA A 21 17.29 37.74 37.76
C ALA A 21 16.65 36.61 38.59
N ILE A 22 15.49 36.84 39.20
CA ILE A 22 14.75 35.82 39.93
C ILE A 22 14.30 34.69 39.02
N THR A 23 13.77 34.99 37.82
CA THR A 23 13.39 33.96 36.83
C THR A 23 14.59 33.21 36.31
N GLY A 24 15.75 33.86 36.10
CA GLY A 24 16.99 33.20 35.64
C GLY A 24 17.65 32.34 36.71
N LEU A 25 17.57 32.71 37.99
CA LEU A 25 18.19 31.98 39.11
C LEU A 25 17.33 30.85 39.67
N ILE A 26 16.01 31.00 39.64
CA ILE A 26 15.05 30.05 40.26
C ILE A 26 14.43 29.11 39.23
N GLY A 27 14.43 29.48 37.95
CA GLY A 27 13.96 28.63 36.86
C GLY A 27 14.65 27.25 36.76
N PRO A 28 15.99 27.19 36.88
CA PRO A 28 16.73 25.90 36.89
C PRO A 28 16.45 25.04 38.11
N LEU A 29 15.91 25.61 39.21
CA LEU A 29 15.57 24.89 40.46
C LEU A 29 14.11 24.45 40.53
N GLY A 30 13.33 24.65 39.46
CA GLY A 30 11.92 24.27 39.42
C GLY A 30 10.98 25.16 40.21
N TYR A 31 11.47 26.24 40.82
CA TYR A 31 10.68 27.26 41.53
C TYR A 31 10.51 28.51 40.67
N ALA A 32 9.55 28.53 39.77
CA ALA A 32 9.12 29.76 39.13
C ALA A 32 8.12 30.49 40.04
N PRO A 33 8.42 31.72 40.52
CA PRO A 33 7.50 32.49 41.40
C PRO A 33 6.25 32.97 40.66
N PHE A 34 6.22 32.89 39.37
CA PHE A 34 5.00 32.96 38.55
C PHE A 34 4.89 31.66 37.77
N PRO A 35 3.76 30.96 37.83
CA PRO A 35 3.50 29.95 36.84
C PRO A 35 3.62 30.65 35.48
N LEU A 36 4.69 30.37 34.70
CA LEU A 36 4.69 30.71 33.27
C LEU A 36 3.37 30.17 32.79
N VAL A 37 2.43 31.09 32.51
CA VAL A 37 1.16 30.67 31.90
C VAL A 37 1.54 30.03 30.59
N ARG A 38 1.80 28.75 30.68
CA ARG A 38 2.00 27.95 29.48
C ARG A 38 0.75 28.16 28.66
N ALA A 39 0.87 28.88 27.57
CA ALA A 39 -0.27 29.05 26.68
C ALA A 39 -0.94 27.68 26.55
N PRO A 40 -2.26 27.59 26.77
CA PRO A 40 -2.93 26.30 26.74
C PRO A 40 -2.49 25.59 25.47
N ALA A 41 -2.05 24.32 25.62
CA ALA A 41 -1.57 23.53 24.49
C ALA A 41 -2.65 23.56 23.41
N ARG A 42 -2.30 24.07 22.24
CA ARG A 42 -3.26 24.12 21.14
C ARG A 42 -3.72 22.68 20.84
N PRO A 43 -5.00 22.43 20.59
CA PRO A 43 -5.48 21.09 20.28
C PRO A 43 -4.71 20.53 19.08
N PRO A 44 -4.46 19.23 19.03
CA PRO A 44 -3.73 18.61 17.93
C PRO A 44 -4.44 18.84 16.58
N VAL A 45 -3.67 18.81 15.51
CA VAL A 45 -4.18 18.72 14.15
C VAL A 45 -4.25 17.23 13.79
N THR A 46 -5.42 16.75 13.42
CA THR A 46 -5.61 15.35 13.04
C THR A 46 -5.44 15.19 11.54
N VAL A 47 -4.56 14.26 11.15
CA VAL A 47 -4.42 13.77 9.77
C VAL A 47 -5.13 12.44 9.68
N THR A 48 -6.23 12.39 8.94
CA THR A 48 -6.94 11.13 8.65
C THR A 48 -6.44 10.61 7.32
N LEU A 49 -5.73 9.48 7.32
CA LEU A 49 -5.24 8.81 6.13
C LEU A 49 -6.08 7.55 5.83
N TRP A 50 -6.76 7.55 4.67
CA TRP A 50 -7.36 6.34 4.12
C TRP A 50 -6.36 5.66 3.21
N TYR A 51 -6.07 4.37 3.45
CA TYR A 51 -5.00 3.65 2.77
C TYR A 51 -5.40 2.23 2.39
N SER A 52 -4.80 1.68 1.34
CA SER A 52 -5.00 0.29 0.93
C SER A 52 -4.28 -0.68 1.88
N THR A 53 -4.97 -1.77 2.21
CA THR A 53 -4.74 -2.64 3.39
C THR A 53 -3.37 -3.33 3.43
N GLU A 54 -2.70 -3.52 2.30
CA GLU A 54 -1.37 -4.13 2.21
C GLU A 54 -0.26 -3.32 2.86
N LYS A 55 -0.51 -2.01 3.15
CA LYS A 55 0.43 -1.12 3.83
C LYS A 55 0.27 -1.08 5.35
N ARG A 56 -0.69 -1.80 5.91
CA ARG A 56 -1.10 -1.69 7.32
C ARG A 56 0.08 -1.74 8.27
N GLU A 57 0.84 -2.82 8.26
CA GLU A 57 1.90 -3.05 9.24
C GLU A 57 3.01 -2.00 9.15
N TRP A 58 3.43 -1.65 7.92
CA TRP A 58 4.40 -0.61 7.71
C TRP A 58 3.92 0.77 8.17
N LEU A 59 2.68 1.16 7.81
CA LEU A 59 2.13 2.47 8.19
C LEU A 59 1.90 2.59 9.70
N GLU A 60 1.48 1.52 10.37
CA GLU A 60 1.35 1.52 11.83
C GLU A 60 2.70 1.68 12.53
N ALA A 61 3.74 0.98 12.07
CA ALA A 61 5.10 1.13 12.58
C ALA A 61 5.68 2.53 12.28
N ALA A 62 5.48 3.04 11.08
CA ALA A 62 5.91 4.39 10.70
C ALA A 62 5.18 5.47 11.51
N LYS A 63 3.88 5.32 11.74
CA LYS A 63 3.08 6.20 12.59
C LYS A 63 3.63 6.25 14.02
N GLN A 64 3.95 5.10 14.62
CA GLN A 64 4.53 5.05 15.96
C GLN A 64 5.85 5.82 16.03
N GLN A 65 6.73 5.64 15.04
CA GLN A 65 7.99 6.41 14.97
C GLN A 65 7.74 7.90 14.75
N PHE A 66 6.78 8.27 13.90
CA PHE A 66 6.40 9.65 13.67
C PHE A 66 5.92 10.35 14.95
N GLU A 67 4.97 9.74 15.65
CA GLU A 67 4.40 10.29 16.87
C GLU A 67 5.44 10.40 18.01
N ALA A 68 6.41 9.48 18.06
CA ALA A 68 7.51 9.54 19.02
C ALA A 68 8.43 10.76 18.81
N THR A 69 8.46 11.38 17.63
CA THR A 69 9.20 12.61 17.35
C THR A 69 8.49 13.86 17.87
N ASN A 70 7.27 13.74 18.41
CA ASN A 70 6.41 14.86 18.81
C ASN A 70 6.21 15.88 17.66
N PRO A 71 5.75 15.44 16.47
CA PRO A 71 5.69 16.28 15.30
C PRO A 71 4.69 17.42 15.46
N THR A 72 5.01 18.55 14.86
CA THR A 72 4.12 19.72 14.89
C THR A 72 3.93 20.32 13.50
N SER A 73 2.75 20.92 13.29
CA SER A 73 2.45 21.78 12.14
C SER A 73 1.92 23.11 12.67
N ASN A 74 2.59 24.21 12.30
CA ASN A 74 2.27 25.57 12.78
C ASN A 74 2.16 25.68 14.32
N GLY A 75 3.04 24.97 15.06
CA GLY A 75 3.07 24.93 16.51
C GLY A 75 1.92 24.16 17.17
N ARG A 76 1.21 23.33 16.42
CA ARG A 76 0.19 22.40 16.93
C ARG A 76 0.70 20.96 16.78
N PRO A 77 0.55 20.10 17.82
CA PRO A 77 0.88 18.68 17.68
C PRO A 77 0.12 18.04 16.53
N ILE A 78 0.76 17.09 15.82
CA ILE A 78 0.11 16.30 14.77
C ILE A 78 -0.27 14.93 15.35
N GLN A 79 -1.51 14.52 15.10
CA GLN A 79 -2.02 13.18 15.39
C GLN A 79 -2.44 12.51 14.08
N VAL A 80 -2.03 11.25 13.85
CA VAL A 80 -2.38 10.50 12.65
C VAL A 80 -3.43 9.44 12.97
N VAL A 81 -4.49 9.42 12.18
CA VAL A 81 -5.53 8.38 12.21
C VAL A 81 -5.44 7.59 10.91
N LEU A 82 -5.21 6.29 11.02
CA LEU A 82 -5.07 5.38 9.89
C LEU A 82 -6.36 4.59 9.68
N LYS A 83 -6.86 4.55 8.43
CA LYS A 83 -8.02 3.75 8.05
C LYS A 83 -7.74 2.94 6.78
N GLY A 84 -7.69 1.61 6.93
CA GLY A 84 -7.48 0.68 5.82
C GLY A 84 -8.79 0.28 5.14
N MET A 85 -8.81 0.31 3.79
CA MET A 85 -9.90 -0.17 2.95
C MET A 85 -9.39 -0.49 1.53
N GLY A 86 -10.24 -1.03 0.66
CA GLY A 86 -9.87 -1.27 -0.74
C GLY A 86 -9.63 0.02 -1.53
N SER A 87 -8.70 -0.01 -2.49
CA SER A 87 -8.36 1.17 -3.31
C SER A 87 -9.53 1.73 -4.12
N PRO A 88 -10.37 0.89 -4.78
CA PRO A 88 -11.57 1.36 -5.45
C PRO A 88 -12.53 2.06 -4.48
N GLU A 89 -12.75 1.49 -3.29
CA GLU A 89 -13.63 2.08 -2.27
C GLU A 89 -13.12 3.45 -1.81
N ILE A 90 -11.81 3.59 -1.56
CA ILE A 90 -11.20 4.89 -1.21
C ILE A 90 -11.57 5.93 -2.28
N ALA A 91 -11.29 5.61 -3.55
CA ALA A 91 -11.46 6.54 -4.64
C ALA A 91 -12.92 6.91 -4.89
N GLN A 92 -13.81 5.92 -4.91
CA GLN A 92 -15.26 6.14 -5.09
C GLN A 92 -15.85 6.98 -3.97
N ARG A 93 -15.54 6.66 -2.71
CA ARG A 93 -16.06 7.37 -1.56
C ARG A 93 -15.56 8.82 -1.50
N VAL A 94 -14.31 9.06 -1.82
CA VAL A 94 -13.75 10.43 -1.85
C VAL A 94 -14.36 11.24 -2.99
N ALA A 95 -14.44 10.68 -4.19
CA ALA A 95 -15.05 11.34 -5.34
C ALA A 95 -16.54 11.65 -5.12
N GLY A 96 -17.28 10.71 -4.53
CA GLY A 96 -18.70 10.86 -4.19
C GLY A 96 -18.98 11.58 -2.88
N GLN A 97 -17.97 11.93 -2.10
CA GLN A 97 -18.10 12.48 -0.73
C GLN A 97 -18.99 11.61 0.16
N ASP A 98 -18.91 10.27 0.00
CA ASP A 98 -19.69 9.30 0.77
C ASP A 98 -18.91 8.87 2.03
N TRP A 99 -19.11 9.57 3.11
CA TRP A 99 -18.36 9.32 4.37
C TRP A 99 -18.96 8.21 5.23
N ARG A 100 -20.22 7.84 5.03
CA ARG A 100 -20.93 6.80 5.82
C ARG A 100 -20.81 7.02 7.33
N GLY A 101 -20.85 8.29 7.77
CA GLY A 101 -20.69 8.67 9.18
C GLY A 101 -19.25 8.65 9.71
N GLU A 102 -18.26 8.42 8.86
CA GLU A 102 -16.85 8.41 9.22
C GLU A 102 -16.21 9.79 9.00
N THR A 103 -15.06 10.00 9.65
CA THR A 103 -14.27 11.22 9.42
C THR A 103 -13.72 11.22 7.99
N PRO A 104 -14.00 12.25 7.19
CA PRO A 104 -13.43 12.38 5.86
C PRO A 104 -11.91 12.36 5.87
N PRO A 105 -11.24 11.83 4.83
CA PRO A 105 -9.79 11.77 4.80
C PRO A 105 -9.18 13.14 4.51
N THR A 106 -8.07 13.44 5.19
CA THR A 106 -7.17 14.55 4.85
C THR A 106 -6.22 14.15 3.71
N ALA A 107 -5.88 12.88 3.68
CA ALA A 107 -5.04 12.28 2.65
C ALA A 107 -5.49 10.86 2.33
N VAL A 108 -5.18 10.42 1.13
CA VAL A 108 -5.44 9.05 0.67
C VAL A 108 -4.18 8.40 0.11
N SER A 109 -4.06 7.10 0.28
CA SER A 109 -2.96 6.29 -0.28
C SER A 109 -3.52 4.97 -0.82
N PRO A 110 -4.13 4.96 -2.01
CA PRO A 110 -4.50 3.71 -2.68
C PRO A 110 -3.25 2.91 -3.06
N ALA A 111 -3.42 1.68 -3.52
CA ALA A 111 -2.31 0.85 -3.98
C ALA A 111 -1.77 1.30 -5.34
N SER A 112 -2.58 2.01 -6.14
CA SER A 112 -2.16 2.57 -7.42
C SER A 112 -2.77 3.95 -7.66
N GLY A 113 -1.97 4.83 -8.27
CA GLY A 113 -2.37 6.16 -8.72
C GLY A 113 -3.50 6.15 -9.76
N MET A 114 -3.71 5.04 -10.46
CA MET A 114 -4.80 4.90 -11.43
C MET A 114 -6.18 5.21 -10.83
N TRP A 115 -6.42 4.85 -9.57
CA TRP A 115 -7.70 5.09 -8.89
C TRP A 115 -7.94 6.58 -8.64
N LEU A 116 -6.89 7.35 -8.37
CA LEU A 116 -6.99 8.80 -8.20
C LEU A 116 -7.45 9.48 -9.50
N SER A 117 -6.91 9.03 -10.63
CA SER A 117 -7.24 9.56 -11.96
C SER A 117 -8.61 9.08 -12.42
N MET A 118 -8.92 7.79 -12.26
CA MET A 118 -10.15 7.17 -12.72
C MET A 118 -11.41 7.78 -12.09
N PHE A 119 -11.36 8.11 -10.81
CA PHE A 119 -12.48 8.70 -10.08
C PHE A 119 -12.34 10.21 -9.86
N ASN A 120 -11.41 10.88 -10.53
CA ASN A 120 -11.20 12.33 -10.41
C ASN A 120 -11.11 12.79 -8.95
N VAL A 121 -10.36 12.05 -8.14
CA VAL A 121 -10.19 12.40 -6.72
C VAL A 121 -9.56 13.78 -6.62
N PRO A 122 -10.17 14.74 -5.90
CA PRO A 122 -9.62 16.08 -5.76
C PRO A 122 -8.34 15.99 -4.92
N VAL A 123 -7.20 16.27 -5.52
CA VAL A 123 -5.91 16.30 -4.85
C VAL A 123 -5.33 17.70 -4.85
N ALA A 124 -4.65 18.07 -3.75
CA ALA A 124 -4.03 19.37 -3.65
C ALA A 124 -2.96 19.53 -4.74
N ALA A 125 -2.93 20.71 -5.38
CA ALA A 125 -2.02 21.06 -6.46
C ALA A 125 -0.59 21.28 -5.91
N ALA A 126 0.01 20.23 -5.37
CA ALA A 126 1.41 20.22 -4.94
C ALA A 126 2.28 19.57 -6.03
N GLY A 127 2.19 20.03 -7.25
CA GLY A 127 2.98 19.52 -8.39
C GLY A 127 2.79 18.01 -8.62
N ASN A 128 3.79 17.36 -9.22
CA ASN A 128 3.81 15.90 -9.44
C ASN A 128 3.94 15.08 -8.15
N GLU A 129 3.97 15.70 -6.97
CA GLU A 129 4.21 15.03 -5.69
C GLU A 129 3.06 14.12 -5.25
N ALA A 130 1.81 14.43 -5.62
CA ALA A 130 0.65 13.60 -5.31
C ALA A 130 0.69 12.25 -6.04
N GLN A 131 1.42 12.15 -7.15
CA GLN A 131 1.59 10.94 -7.95
C GLN A 131 2.92 10.22 -7.70
N GLN A 132 3.80 10.79 -6.89
CA GLN A 132 5.04 10.11 -6.55
C GLN A 132 4.76 8.92 -5.63
N ALA A 133 5.38 7.80 -5.95
CA ALA A 133 5.32 6.62 -5.12
C ALA A 133 5.83 6.89 -3.69
N LEU A 134 5.15 6.35 -2.69
CA LEU A 134 5.72 6.23 -1.35
C LEU A 134 6.66 5.03 -1.27
N VAL A 135 6.18 3.91 -1.78
CA VAL A 135 6.86 2.61 -1.84
C VAL A 135 6.35 1.88 -3.07
N LEU A 136 7.06 0.84 -3.49
CA LEU A 136 6.71 0.04 -4.65
C LEU A 136 6.50 -1.42 -4.25
N SER A 137 5.54 -2.09 -4.87
CA SER A 137 5.37 -3.53 -4.74
C SER A 137 4.81 -4.11 -6.04
N PRO A 138 5.55 -4.97 -6.75
CA PRO A 138 5.04 -5.62 -7.94
C PRO A 138 3.96 -6.64 -7.58
N LEU A 139 3.04 -6.88 -8.51
CA LEU A 139 2.12 -8.00 -8.43
C LEU A 139 2.85 -9.29 -8.76
N VAL A 140 2.68 -10.31 -7.93
CA VAL A 140 3.33 -11.62 -8.09
C VAL A 140 2.31 -12.74 -7.93
N VAL A 141 2.66 -13.92 -8.42
CA VAL A 141 1.93 -15.14 -8.11
C VAL A 141 2.69 -15.89 -7.02
N VAL A 142 1.99 -16.20 -5.93
CA VAL A 142 2.49 -17.15 -4.93
C VAL A 142 1.95 -18.52 -5.22
N GLY A 143 2.75 -19.54 -4.98
CA GLY A 143 2.36 -20.95 -5.13
C GLY A 143 3.06 -21.83 -4.11
N TRP A 144 2.41 -22.91 -3.69
CA TRP A 144 3.01 -23.87 -2.78
C TRP A 144 4.11 -24.67 -3.52
N GLU A 145 5.25 -24.85 -2.87
CA GLU A 145 6.43 -25.44 -3.49
C GLU A 145 6.14 -26.78 -4.18
N GLN A 146 5.36 -27.65 -3.53
CA GLN A 146 5.02 -28.96 -4.10
C GLN A 146 4.20 -28.83 -5.40
N ARG A 147 3.26 -27.89 -5.44
CA ARG A 147 2.44 -27.59 -6.62
C ARG A 147 3.29 -27.02 -7.75
N ALA A 148 4.10 -26.03 -7.40
CA ALA A 148 4.98 -25.38 -8.36
C ALA A 148 6.02 -26.34 -8.96
N LYS A 149 6.56 -27.29 -8.20
CA LYS A 149 7.48 -28.32 -8.70
C LYS A 149 6.83 -29.27 -9.73
N VAL A 150 5.54 -29.53 -9.60
CA VAL A 150 4.80 -30.34 -10.58
C VAL A 150 4.50 -29.53 -11.84
N LEU A 151 3.95 -28.33 -11.69
CA LEU A 151 3.55 -27.51 -12.84
C LEU A 151 4.77 -26.95 -13.58
N TRP A 152 5.78 -26.50 -12.84
CA TRP A 152 6.95 -25.81 -13.37
C TRP A 152 8.27 -26.40 -12.85
N PRO A 153 8.62 -27.63 -13.22
CA PRO A 153 9.83 -28.29 -12.70
C PRO A 153 11.13 -27.55 -13.04
N ASN A 154 11.12 -26.78 -14.14
CA ASN A 154 12.24 -25.94 -14.59
C ASN A 154 11.88 -24.45 -14.68
N GLY A 155 10.87 -24.00 -13.93
CA GLY A 155 10.28 -22.68 -14.05
C GLY A 155 9.30 -22.55 -15.23
N PRO A 156 8.42 -21.52 -15.19
CA PRO A 156 7.43 -21.30 -16.24
C PRO A 156 8.11 -20.84 -17.53
N LYS A 157 7.60 -21.30 -18.68
CA LYS A 157 8.03 -20.88 -20.03
C LYS A 157 7.03 -19.93 -20.66
N ASP A 158 5.75 -20.22 -20.48
CA ASP A 158 4.63 -19.40 -20.89
C ASP A 158 3.65 -19.26 -19.73
N PHE A 159 4.02 -18.39 -18.81
CA PHE A 159 3.51 -18.29 -17.45
C PHE A 159 1.97 -18.38 -17.33
N TRP A 160 1.27 -17.46 -18.00
CA TRP A 160 -0.17 -17.36 -17.86
C TRP A 160 -0.93 -18.40 -18.67
N HIS A 161 -0.41 -18.82 -19.82
CA HIS A 161 -1.02 -19.88 -20.62
C HIS A 161 -0.83 -21.25 -19.95
N GLU A 162 0.33 -21.52 -19.35
CA GLU A 162 0.55 -22.77 -18.60
C GLU A 162 -0.36 -22.85 -17.36
N LEU A 163 -0.64 -21.71 -16.69
CA LEU A 163 -1.64 -21.66 -15.62
C LEU A 163 -3.05 -21.90 -16.15
N HIS A 164 -3.45 -21.22 -17.23
CA HIS A 164 -4.73 -21.44 -17.87
C HIS A 164 -4.93 -22.91 -18.23
N ASP A 165 -3.97 -23.52 -18.93
CA ASP A 165 -4.04 -24.92 -19.34
C ASP A 165 -4.16 -25.87 -18.13
N ALA A 166 -3.50 -25.53 -17.02
CA ALA A 166 -3.64 -26.30 -15.79
C ALA A 166 -5.04 -26.15 -15.16
N PHE A 167 -5.66 -24.98 -15.26
CA PHE A 167 -7.00 -24.71 -14.71
C PHE A 167 -8.10 -25.42 -15.50
N VAL A 168 -8.01 -25.42 -16.83
CA VAL A 168 -9.01 -26.07 -17.71
C VAL A 168 -8.82 -27.57 -17.84
N ASN A 169 -7.74 -28.12 -17.30
CA ASN A 169 -7.46 -29.55 -17.37
C ASN A 169 -8.42 -30.36 -16.51
N ASN A 170 -9.34 -31.09 -17.15
CA ASN A 170 -10.36 -31.90 -16.46
C ASN A 170 -9.79 -33.03 -15.59
N GLY A 171 -8.52 -33.42 -15.78
CA GLY A 171 -7.84 -34.41 -14.94
C GLY A 171 -7.17 -33.80 -13.70
N GLY A 172 -7.17 -32.48 -13.57
CA GLY A 172 -6.56 -31.75 -12.48
C GLY A 172 -5.09 -32.12 -12.24
N TRP A 173 -4.65 -32.11 -11.00
CA TRP A 173 -3.26 -32.43 -10.63
C TRP A 173 -2.79 -33.81 -11.08
N LYS A 174 -3.67 -34.82 -11.10
CA LYS A 174 -3.34 -36.15 -11.58
C LYS A 174 -2.85 -36.14 -13.04
N ALA A 175 -3.54 -35.44 -13.92
CA ALA A 175 -3.16 -35.34 -15.32
C ALA A 175 -1.84 -34.58 -15.55
N LEU A 176 -1.50 -33.67 -14.60
CA LEU A 176 -0.24 -32.94 -14.60
C LEU A 176 0.92 -33.70 -13.95
N GLY A 177 0.70 -34.99 -13.56
CA GLY A 177 1.70 -35.79 -12.87
C GLY A 177 1.83 -35.54 -11.37
N GLY A 178 0.90 -34.80 -10.80
CA GLY A 178 0.81 -34.53 -9.37
C GLY A 178 0.00 -35.58 -8.61
N ASN A 179 -0.23 -35.32 -7.33
CA ASN A 179 -1.01 -36.19 -6.49
C ASN A 179 -2.52 -36.08 -6.80
N GLU A 180 -3.18 -37.18 -7.07
CA GLU A 180 -4.61 -37.24 -7.37
C GLU A 180 -5.49 -36.64 -6.25
N SER A 181 -5.08 -36.78 -4.98
CA SER A 181 -5.81 -36.23 -3.84
C SER A 181 -5.84 -34.69 -3.80
N TRP A 182 -5.06 -34.03 -4.63
CA TRP A 182 -5.07 -32.57 -4.73
C TRP A 182 -6.26 -32.03 -5.51
N GLY A 183 -6.92 -32.90 -6.33
CA GLY A 183 -8.10 -32.54 -7.11
C GLY A 183 -7.80 -31.61 -8.28
N PRO A 184 -8.72 -30.69 -8.63
CA PRO A 184 -8.49 -29.67 -9.65
C PRO A 184 -7.46 -28.65 -9.17
N VAL A 185 -6.84 -27.94 -10.11
CA VAL A 185 -5.93 -26.84 -9.78
C VAL A 185 -6.78 -25.63 -9.33
N LYS A 186 -6.43 -25.07 -8.17
CA LYS A 186 -7.19 -23.99 -7.51
C LYS A 186 -6.40 -22.69 -7.55
N PHE A 187 -7.03 -21.69 -8.11
CA PHE A 187 -6.51 -20.34 -8.21
C PHE A 187 -7.21 -19.38 -7.26
N GLY A 188 -6.58 -18.26 -7.00
CA GLY A 188 -7.20 -17.20 -6.22
C GLY A 188 -6.62 -15.83 -6.50
N HIS A 189 -7.46 -14.84 -6.47
CA HIS A 189 -7.11 -13.43 -6.43
C HIS A 189 -8.24 -12.63 -5.76
N THR A 190 -8.03 -11.34 -5.59
CA THR A 190 -9.05 -10.46 -5.01
C THR A 190 -10.08 -10.04 -6.04
N SER A 191 -11.28 -9.69 -5.60
CA SER A 191 -12.29 -9.10 -6.49
C SER A 191 -11.75 -7.81 -7.15
N PRO A 192 -11.81 -7.70 -8.49
CA PRO A 192 -11.34 -6.52 -9.19
C PRO A 192 -12.18 -5.25 -8.90
N LEU A 193 -13.40 -5.42 -8.39
CA LEU A 193 -14.29 -4.32 -8.03
C LEU A 193 -13.97 -3.72 -6.66
N THR A 194 -13.32 -4.48 -5.76
CA THR A 194 -13.04 -4.04 -4.39
C THR A 194 -11.55 -3.87 -4.10
N SER A 195 -10.68 -4.49 -4.91
CA SER A 195 -9.24 -4.52 -4.66
C SER A 195 -8.41 -4.21 -5.90
N ASN A 196 -7.35 -3.43 -5.72
CA ASN A 196 -6.43 -3.08 -6.80
C ASN A 196 -5.70 -4.29 -7.39
N SER A 197 -5.28 -5.26 -6.56
CA SER A 197 -4.60 -6.45 -7.09
C SER A 197 -5.50 -7.29 -8.00
N GLY A 198 -6.80 -7.35 -7.74
CA GLY A 198 -7.76 -7.99 -8.63
C GLY A 198 -7.88 -7.26 -9.97
N ALA A 199 -8.04 -5.93 -9.94
CA ALA A 199 -8.06 -5.14 -11.18
C ALA A 199 -6.74 -5.28 -11.96
N GLN A 200 -5.59 -5.23 -11.29
CA GLN A 200 -4.29 -5.44 -11.93
C GLN A 200 -4.13 -6.88 -12.47
N THR A 201 -4.72 -7.89 -11.80
CA THR A 201 -4.74 -9.27 -12.33
C THR A 201 -5.45 -9.33 -13.67
N LEU A 202 -6.64 -8.74 -13.81
CA LEU A 202 -7.34 -8.69 -15.09
C LEU A 202 -6.52 -8.00 -16.19
N ILE A 203 -5.83 -6.90 -15.84
CA ILE A 203 -4.97 -6.18 -16.79
C ILE A 203 -3.79 -7.08 -17.24
N LEU A 204 -3.14 -7.80 -16.31
CA LEU A 204 -2.04 -8.70 -16.65
C LEU A 204 -2.51 -9.89 -17.50
N LEU A 205 -3.70 -10.44 -17.21
CA LEU A 205 -4.32 -11.49 -18.01
C LEU A 205 -4.63 -10.99 -19.44
N ALA A 206 -5.13 -9.76 -19.58
CA ALA A 206 -5.37 -9.16 -20.89
C ALA A 206 -4.06 -8.95 -21.67
N TYR A 207 -3.02 -8.47 -21.01
CA TYR A 207 -1.69 -8.37 -21.63
C TYR A 207 -1.14 -9.73 -22.06
N ALA A 208 -1.29 -10.76 -21.24
CA ALA A 208 -0.84 -12.09 -21.54
C ALA A 208 -1.57 -12.67 -22.78
N PHE A 209 -2.90 -12.60 -22.79
CA PHE A 209 -3.72 -13.06 -23.92
C PHE A 209 -3.34 -12.37 -25.23
N GLN A 210 -3.10 -11.06 -25.17
CA GLN A 210 -2.72 -10.26 -26.36
C GLN A 210 -1.23 -10.35 -26.69
N ASN A 211 -0.43 -11.06 -25.91
CA ASN A 211 1.03 -11.12 -26.02
C ASN A 211 1.67 -9.71 -26.08
N LYS A 212 1.20 -8.83 -25.19
CA LYS A 212 1.62 -7.43 -25.08
C LYS A 212 2.12 -7.13 -23.65
N SER A 213 2.75 -5.97 -23.48
CA SER A 213 3.08 -5.40 -22.16
C SER A 213 2.79 -3.89 -22.11
N SER A 214 2.34 -3.32 -23.23
CA SER A 214 1.96 -1.90 -23.37
C SER A 214 0.91 -1.75 -24.47
N GLY A 215 0.26 -0.58 -24.51
CA GLY A 215 -0.68 -0.22 -25.58
C GLY A 215 -1.95 -1.08 -25.62
N LEU A 216 -2.46 -1.54 -24.45
CA LEU A 216 -3.72 -2.26 -24.37
C LEU A 216 -4.87 -1.33 -24.75
N THR A 217 -5.78 -1.79 -25.59
CA THR A 217 -6.92 -1.03 -26.10
C THR A 217 -8.26 -1.61 -25.65
N SER A 218 -9.34 -0.83 -25.73
CA SER A 218 -10.70 -1.32 -25.46
C SER A 218 -11.12 -2.46 -26.41
N ALA A 219 -10.61 -2.47 -27.64
CA ALA A 219 -10.87 -3.58 -28.60
C ALA A 219 -10.19 -4.89 -28.13
N ASP A 220 -8.97 -4.81 -27.59
CA ASP A 220 -8.23 -5.97 -27.08
C ASP A 220 -9.01 -6.67 -25.95
N VAL A 221 -9.64 -5.90 -25.06
CA VAL A 221 -10.31 -6.43 -23.86
C VAL A 221 -11.79 -6.78 -24.09
N ASN A 222 -12.38 -6.31 -25.17
CA ASN A 222 -13.77 -6.63 -25.51
C ASN A 222 -13.94 -7.75 -26.53
N SER A 223 -12.84 -8.43 -26.94
CA SER A 223 -12.94 -9.57 -27.85
C SER A 223 -13.63 -10.76 -27.19
N SER A 224 -14.41 -11.52 -27.98
CA SER A 224 -15.10 -12.72 -27.49
C SER A 224 -14.15 -13.80 -27.04
N GLU A 225 -13.03 -13.91 -27.73
CA GLU A 225 -11.95 -14.89 -27.47
C GLU A 225 -11.27 -14.60 -26.11
N PHE A 226 -10.96 -13.34 -25.85
CA PHE A 226 -10.44 -12.94 -24.53
C PHE A 226 -11.48 -13.17 -23.41
N ALA A 227 -12.74 -12.80 -23.65
CA ALA A 227 -13.77 -13.00 -22.67
C ALA A 227 -13.96 -14.49 -22.30
N GLN A 228 -13.90 -15.39 -23.30
CA GLN A 228 -13.96 -16.82 -23.04
C GLN A 228 -12.74 -17.32 -22.25
N TRP A 229 -11.53 -16.96 -22.69
CA TRP A 229 -10.29 -17.36 -22.02
C TRP A 229 -10.23 -16.85 -20.58
N LEU A 230 -10.66 -15.61 -20.33
CA LEU A 230 -10.75 -15.05 -19.00
C LEU A 230 -11.80 -15.80 -18.14
N ALA A 231 -12.97 -16.13 -18.71
CA ALA A 231 -13.99 -16.90 -18.00
C ALA A 231 -13.50 -18.27 -17.54
N GLU A 232 -12.70 -18.93 -18.37
CA GLU A 232 -12.07 -20.22 -18.05
C GLU A 232 -11.11 -20.10 -16.85
N ILE A 233 -10.29 -19.04 -16.77
CA ILE A 233 -9.43 -18.77 -15.61
C ILE A 233 -10.27 -18.46 -14.37
N GLU A 234 -11.22 -17.54 -14.49
CA GLU A 234 -12.07 -17.11 -13.37
C GLU A 234 -12.92 -18.25 -12.82
N GLY A 235 -13.30 -19.21 -13.66
CA GLY A 235 -13.98 -20.44 -13.26
C GLY A 235 -13.14 -21.35 -12.34
N SER A 236 -11.81 -21.17 -12.31
CA SER A 236 -10.91 -21.87 -11.40
C SER A 236 -10.71 -21.16 -10.06
N VAL A 237 -11.24 -19.94 -9.93
CA VAL A 237 -11.09 -19.14 -8.72
C VAL A 237 -12.02 -19.66 -7.62
N ALA A 238 -11.43 -20.27 -6.62
CA ALA A 238 -12.18 -20.89 -5.53
C ALA A 238 -12.93 -19.86 -4.64
N SER A 239 -12.38 -18.65 -4.53
CA SER A 239 -13.01 -17.55 -3.80
C SER A 239 -12.25 -16.24 -4.06
N PHE A 240 -12.98 -15.15 -4.18
CA PHE A 240 -12.40 -13.82 -4.33
C PHE A 240 -12.19 -13.17 -2.97
N GLY A 241 -10.99 -12.62 -2.74
CA GLY A 241 -10.72 -11.82 -1.55
C GLY A 241 -11.24 -10.38 -1.70
N ASP A 242 -11.66 -9.77 -0.61
CA ASP A 242 -12.13 -8.37 -0.61
C ASP A 242 -10.98 -7.36 -0.73
N SER A 243 -9.82 -7.69 -0.16
CA SER A 243 -8.61 -6.88 -0.22
C SER A 243 -7.37 -7.76 -0.22
N THR A 244 -6.24 -7.26 -0.77
CA THR A 244 -5.04 -8.08 -0.93
C THR A 244 -4.45 -8.54 0.42
N GLY A 245 -4.48 -7.66 1.44
CA GLY A 245 -3.96 -8.00 2.77
C GLY A 245 -4.77 -9.11 3.44
N THR A 246 -6.10 -9.07 3.38
CA THR A 246 -6.95 -10.13 3.93
C THR A 246 -6.84 -11.41 3.13
N PHE A 247 -6.73 -11.32 1.81
CA PHE A 247 -6.59 -12.47 0.93
C PHE A 247 -5.27 -13.23 1.16
N MET A 248 -4.15 -12.53 1.38
CA MET A 248 -2.89 -13.21 1.71
C MET A 248 -2.99 -13.98 3.05
N ASN A 249 -3.67 -13.41 4.04
CA ASN A 249 -3.94 -14.11 5.30
C ASN A 249 -4.79 -15.37 5.07
N ASP A 250 -5.77 -15.33 4.16
CA ASP A 250 -6.57 -16.48 3.78
C ASP A 250 -5.75 -17.57 3.10
N ILE A 251 -4.83 -17.20 2.20
CA ILE A 251 -3.89 -18.15 1.57
C ILE A 251 -3.08 -18.89 2.64
N VAL A 252 -2.52 -18.16 3.62
CA VAL A 252 -1.75 -18.76 4.71
C VAL A 252 -2.63 -19.64 5.59
N ALA A 253 -3.85 -19.18 5.89
CA ALA A 253 -4.75 -19.89 6.80
C ALA A 253 -5.29 -21.20 6.21
N LYS A 254 -5.76 -21.15 4.96
CA LYS A 254 -6.45 -22.25 4.28
C LYS A 254 -5.49 -23.17 3.51
N GLY A 255 -4.35 -22.64 3.09
CA GLY A 255 -3.28 -23.39 2.44
C GLY A 255 -3.66 -23.99 1.09
N PRO A 256 -2.93 -25.05 0.66
CA PRO A 256 -3.15 -25.73 -0.61
C PRO A 256 -4.47 -26.50 -0.68
N ALA A 257 -5.19 -26.62 0.43
CA ALA A 257 -6.55 -27.16 0.41
C ALA A 257 -7.52 -26.24 -0.36
N GLN A 258 -7.30 -24.92 -0.30
CA GLN A 258 -8.16 -23.93 -0.94
C GLN A 258 -7.50 -23.21 -2.11
N TYR A 259 -6.18 -22.99 -2.07
CA TYR A 259 -5.44 -22.22 -3.07
C TYR A 259 -4.13 -22.93 -3.40
N ASP A 260 -3.94 -23.37 -4.64
CA ASP A 260 -2.66 -23.88 -5.12
C ASP A 260 -1.74 -22.73 -5.53
N PHE A 261 -2.33 -21.70 -6.17
CA PHE A 261 -1.70 -20.44 -6.55
C PHE A 261 -2.59 -19.25 -6.22
N GLY A 262 -1.97 -18.10 -5.99
CA GLY A 262 -2.72 -16.86 -5.74
C GLY A 262 -1.95 -15.62 -6.17
N VAL A 263 -2.67 -14.58 -6.60
CA VAL A 263 -2.09 -13.30 -7.00
C VAL A 263 -2.13 -12.31 -5.85
N VAL A 264 -0.98 -11.81 -5.45
CA VAL A 264 -0.81 -10.87 -4.35
C VAL A 264 0.31 -9.87 -4.64
N TYR A 265 0.48 -8.85 -3.80
CA TYR A 265 1.68 -8.02 -3.84
C TYR A 265 2.89 -8.72 -3.21
N GLU A 266 4.07 -8.46 -3.77
CA GLU A 266 5.34 -9.00 -3.31
C GLU A 266 5.58 -8.77 -1.81
N ASN A 267 5.30 -7.57 -1.31
CA ASN A 267 5.47 -7.26 0.12
C ASN A 267 4.66 -8.19 1.02
N LEU A 268 3.42 -8.48 0.67
CA LEU A 268 2.56 -9.39 1.44
C LEU A 268 3.06 -10.84 1.38
N ALA A 269 3.51 -11.27 0.19
CA ALA A 269 4.15 -12.58 0.04
C ALA A 269 5.36 -12.70 0.98
N LEU A 270 6.26 -11.70 0.96
CA LEU A 270 7.46 -11.68 1.79
C LEU A 270 7.13 -11.69 3.30
N GLN A 271 6.16 -10.89 3.74
CA GLN A 271 5.72 -10.84 5.14
C GLN A 271 5.13 -12.18 5.62
N SER A 272 4.56 -12.96 4.71
CA SER A 272 3.82 -14.17 5.03
C SER A 272 4.62 -15.47 4.95
N MET A 273 5.87 -15.45 4.46
CA MET A 273 6.67 -16.65 4.19
C MET A 273 6.84 -17.56 5.41
N ASP A 274 7.26 -16.99 6.54
CA ASP A 274 7.48 -17.79 7.77
C ASP A 274 6.16 -18.36 8.31
N ALA A 275 5.10 -17.56 8.33
CA ALA A 275 3.78 -18.00 8.79
C ALA A 275 3.21 -19.11 7.89
N ALA A 276 3.39 -19.01 6.58
CA ALA A 276 2.99 -20.03 5.62
C ALA A 276 3.74 -21.34 5.84
N GLN A 277 5.07 -21.29 6.00
CA GLN A 277 5.89 -22.46 6.30
C GLN A 277 5.49 -23.12 7.62
N GLN A 278 5.29 -22.32 8.67
CA GLN A 278 4.92 -22.85 10.01
C GLN A 278 3.53 -23.50 9.99
N ARG A 279 2.58 -22.88 9.30
CA ARG A 279 1.18 -23.34 9.32
C ARG A 279 0.93 -24.53 8.39
N GLN A 280 1.54 -24.53 7.21
CA GLN A 280 1.26 -25.51 6.15
C GLN A 280 2.35 -26.57 5.99
N GLY A 281 3.46 -26.47 6.72
CA GLY A 281 4.56 -27.43 6.66
C GLY A 281 5.34 -27.41 5.34
N GLN A 282 5.07 -26.46 4.46
CA GLN A 282 5.75 -26.31 3.18
C GLN A 282 5.89 -24.82 2.81
N PRO A 283 6.97 -24.46 2.10
CA PRO A 283 7.20 -23.07 1.77
C PRO A 283 6.30 -22.60 0.61
N LEU A 284 5.96 -21.32 0.65
CA LEU A 284 5.51 -20.59 -0.53
C LEU A 284 6.69 -20.25 -1.44
N LYS A 285 6.43 -20.23 -2.74
CA LYS A 285 7.32 -19.70 -3.78
C LYS A 285 6.68 -18.45 -4.38
N ILE A 286 7.53 -17.53 -4.79
CA ILE A 286 7.13 -16.33 -5.53
C ILE A 286 7.51 -16.50 -6.99
N PHE A 287 6.57 -16.21 -7.87
CA PHE A 287 6.74 -16.20 -9.31
C PHE A 287 6.38 -14.81 -9.84
N TYR A 288 7.29 -14.26 -10.64
CA TYR A 288 7.05 -12.99 -11.31
C TYR A 288 6.56 -13.28 -12.72
N PRO A 289 5.39 -12.77 -13.12
CA PRO A 289 4.96 -12.80 -14.50
C PRO A 289 6.01 -12.17 -15.43
N PRO A 290 6.06 -12.54 -16.73
CA PRO A 290 7.02 -11.99 -17.68
C PRO A 290 7.03 -10.46 -17.73
N ALA A 291 5.85 -9.84 -17.63
CA ALA A 291 5.65 -8.43 -17.34
C ALA A 291 4.69 -8.32 -16.14
N THR A 292 4.97 -7.41 -15.22
CA THR A 292 4.11 -7.19 -14.04
C THR A 292 3.79 -5.72 -13.83
N LEU A 293 2.68 -5.47 -13.16
CA LEU A 293 2.27 -4.14 -12.70
C LEU A 293 2.76 -3.89 -11.28
N PHE A 294 3.13 -2.65 -11.02
CA PHE A 294 3.49 -2.22 -9.68
C PHE A 294 2.32 -1.50 -9.00
N GLY A 295 2.13 -1.78 -7.72
CA GLY A 295 1.52 -0.83 -6.82
C GLY A 295 2.54 0.27 -6.55
N ASP A 296 2.22 1.50 -6.92
CA ASP A 296 3.05 2.70 -6.71
C ASP A 296 2.71 3.44 -5.41
N HIS A 297 1.65 3.01 -4.75
CA HIS A 297 1.24 3.45 -3.41
C HIS A 297 1.39 4.97 -3.19
N PRO A 298 0.73 5.84 -3.98
CA PRO A 298 0.88 7.28 -3.85
C PRO A 298 0.35 7.79 -2.50
N PHE A 299 0.78 8.98 -2.08
CA PHE A 299 0.19 9.71 -0.96
C PHE A 299 -0.37 11.03 -1.48
N ALA A 300 -1.67 11.07 -1.67
CA ALA A 300 -2.36 12.24 -2.18
C ALA A 300 -3.05 13.01 -1.03
N VAL A 301 -2.65 14.27 -0.84
CA VAL A 301 -3.36 15.19 0.05
C VAL A 301 -4.65 15.64 -0.65
N VAL A 302 -5.79 15.46 0.00
CA VAL A 302 -7.09 15.74 -0.61
C VAL A 302 -7.39 17.24 -0.58
N ASP A 303 -7.80 17.81 -1.72
CA ASP A 303 -8.22 19.20 -1.85
C ASP A 303 -9.75 19.32 -1.88
N GLY A 304 -10.37 18.80 -0.83
CA GLY A 304 -11.81 18.93 -0.61
C GLY A 304 -12.14 19.99 0.42
N ALA A 305 -13.35 20.56 0.36
CA ALA A 305 -13.81 21.57 1.29
C ALA A 305 -13.84 21.08 2.76
N TRP A 306 -13.89 19.79 2.99
CA TRP A 306 -13.84 19.15 4.31
C TRP A 306 -12.43 19.09 4.92
N ALA A 307 -11.37 19.12 4.10
CA ALA A 307 -9.98 19.09 4.56
C ALA A 307 -9.47 20.51 4.79
N LYS A 308 -9.27 20.89 6.06
CA LYS A 308 -8.82 22.22 6.42
C LYS A 308 -7.36 22.47 5.98
N PRO A 309 -6.97 23.74 5.71
CA PRO A 309 -5.59 24.05 5.32
C PRO A 309 -4.53 23.56 6.31
N GLU A 310 -4.81 23.66 7.63
CA GLU A 310 -3.89 23.17 8.66
C GLU A 310 -3.78 21.64 8.69
N GLU A 311 -4.85 20.91 8.38
CA GLU A 311 -4.85 19.45 8.27
C GLU A 311 -4.05 19.00 7.04
N ARG A 312 -4.23 19.69 5.90
CA ARG A 312 -3.43 19.44 4.68
C ARG A 312 -1.95 19.71 4.91
N ALA A 313 -1.60 20.81 5.58
CA ALA A 313 -0.20 21.09 5.93
C ALA A 313 0.39 20.01 6.84
N ALA A 314 -0.37 19.52 7.82
CA ALA A 314 0.06 18.42 8.69
C ALA A 314 0.21 17.08 7.91
N ALA A 315 -0.67 16.81 6.94
CA ALA A 315 -0.57 15.63 6.07
C ALA A 315 0.70 15.65 5.22
N ILE A 316 1.13 16.82 4.74
CA ILE A 316 2.41 16.98 4.04
C ILE A 316 3.59 16.62 4.96
N VAL A 317 3.59 17.08 6.22
CA VAL A 317 4.65 16.73 7.19
C VAL A 317 4.72 15.21 7.39
N PHE A 318 3.58 14.53 7.50
CA PHE A 318 3.56 13.07 7.64
C PHE A 318 4.02 12.36 6.36
N ARG A 319 3.59 12.82 5.17
CA ARG A 319 4.07 12.31 3.88
C ARG A 319 5.58 12.38 3.76
N ASP A 320 6.17 13.54 4.08
CA ASP A 320 7.60 13.78 3.97
C ASP A 320 8.39 12.91 4.97
N PHE A 321 7.83 12.67 6.15
CA PHE A 321 8.37 11.68 7.08
C PHE A 321 8.36 10.27 6.48
N LEU A 322 7.27 9.84 5.86
CA LEU A 322 7.17 8.52 5.21
C LEU A 322 8.19 8.35 4.08
N ARG A 323 8.57 9.44 3.41
CA ARG A 323 9.61 9.47 2.36
C ARG A 323 11.03 9.57 2.89
N SER A 324 11.22 9.79 4.19
CA SER A 324 12.57 9.88 4.76
C SER A 324 13.33 8.56 4.61
N ASN A 325 14.67 8.64 4.45
CA ASN A 325 15.51 7.46 4.26
C ASN A 325 15.34 6.41 5.36
N ALA A 326 15.17 6.83 6.62
CA ALA A 326 14.92 5.91 7.73
C ALA A 326 13.61 5.11 7.56
N ILE A 327 12.54 5.76 7.13
CA ILE A 327 11.24 5.11 6.95
C ILE A 327 11.18 4.32 5.64
N GLN A 328 11.96 4.69 4.63
CA GLN A 328 12.16 3.86 3.43
C GLN A 328 12.94 2.58 3.75
N LYS A 329 13.94 2.62 4.64
CA LYS A 329 14.58 1.41 5.17
C LYS A 329 13.62 0.56 6.01
N LEU A 330 12.74 1.19 6.78
CA LEU A 330 11.67 0.48 7.49
C LEU A 330 10.74 -0.20 6.49
N ALA A 331 10.33 0.46 5.40
CA ALA A 331 9.50 -0.12 4.36
C ALA A 331 10.13 -1.38 3.75
N LEU A 332 11.43 -1.38 3.52
CA LEU A 332 12.19 -2.55 3.06
C LEU A 332 12.02 -3.75 4.00
N GLN A 333 12.03 -3.53 5.32
CA GLN A 333 11.82 -4.60 6.31
C GLN A 333 10.41 -5.20 6.23
N TYR A 334 9.44 -4.41 5.76
CA TYR A 334 8.07 -4.87 5.46
C TYR A 334 7.89 -5.37 4.02
N GLY A 335 8.98 -5.69 3.32
CA GLY A 335 8.94 -6.28 1.98
C GLY A 335 8.59 -5.30 0.86
N PHE A 336 8.46 -4.02 1.12
CA PHE A 336 8.29 -3.03 0.08
C PHE A 336 9.63 -2.69 -0.58
N ARG A 337 9.58 -2.41 -1.87
CA ARG A 337 10.70 -1.81 -2.59
C ARG A 337 10.68 -0.31 -2.30
N PRO A 338 11.77 0.25 -1.75
CA PRO A 338 11.84 1.68 -1.45
C PRO A 338 11.64 2.52 -2.73
N ALA A 339 10.90 3.63 -2.60
CA ALA A 339 10.83 4.63 -3.67
C ALA A 339 12.07 5.55 -3.66
N ASP A 340 12.80 5.63 -2.53
CA ASP A 340 14.08 6.32 -2.44
C ASP A 340 15.19 5.48 -3.10
N PRO A 341 15.79 5.92 -4.22
CA PRO A 341 16.86 5.19 -4.91
C PRO A 341 18.13 5.03 -4.08
N ASN A 342 18.28 5.81 -3.00
CA ASN A 342 19.42 5.68 -2.08
C ASN A 342 19.26 4.54 -1.06
N VAL A 343 18.11 3.89 -1.02
CA VAL A 343 17.87 2.71 -0.17
C VAL A 343 17.96 1.45 -1.04
N ALA A 344 19.08 0.76 -0.94
CA ALA A 344 19.33 -0.44 -1.74
C ALA A 344 18.48 -1.63 -1.23
N ILE A 345 17.74 -2.29 -2.14
CA ILE A 345 17.00 -3.53 -1.86
C ILE A 345 17.95 -4.64 -1.37
N THR A 346 19.19 -4.62 -1.84
CA THR A 346 20.22 -5.61 -1.49
C THR A 346 21.01 -5.24 -0.24
N SER A 347 20.54 -4.28 0.58
CA SER A 347 21.23 -3.88 1.82
C SER A 347 21.54 -5.09 2.72
N ASP A 348 22.67 -5.02 3.46
CA ASP A 348 23.09 -6.09 4.38
C ASP A 348 22.37 -6.04 5.73
N ASP A 349 21.31 -5.26 5.84
CA ASP A 349 20.52 -5.14 7.07
C ASP A 349 20.00 -6.53 7.50
N ALA A 350 20.21 -6.84 8.78
CA ALA A 350 19.69 -8.06 9.38
C ALA A 350 18.16 -8.07 9.26
N GLY A 351 17.63 -9.13 8.67
CA GLY A 351 16.19 -9.27 8.46
C GLY A 351 15.67 -8.75 7.12
N ASN A 352 16.56 -8.32 6.19
CA ASN A 352 16.14 -7.95 4.84
C ASN A 352 15.41 -9.12 4.15
N PRO A 353 14.08 -9.00 3.90
CA PRO A 353 13.29 -10.12 3.38
C PRO A 353 13.68 -10.51 1.95
N PHE A 354 14.20 -9.57 1.15
CA PHE A 354 14.65 -9.86 -0.22
C PHE A 354 15.86 -10.79 -0.25
N LYS A 355 16.73 -10.70 0.75
CA LYS A 355 17.85 -11.64 0.93
C LYS A 355 17.40 -12.94 1.59
N LYS A 356 16.62 -12.82 2.67
CA LYS A 356 16.16 -13.98 3.44
C LYS A 356 15.40 -14.98 2.58
N TYR A 357 14.51 -14.49 1.71
CA TYR A 357 13.63 -15.32 0.87
C TYR A 357 14.08 -15.44 -0.58
N ALA A 358 15.32 -15.09 -0.91
CA ALA A 358 15.88 -15.36 -2.24
C ALA A 358 15.69 -16.81 -2.69
N PRO A 359 15.86 -17.85 -1.84
CA PRO A 359 15.58 -19.25 -2.22
C PRO A 359 14.11 -19.52 -2.55
N ASN A 360 13.19 -18.64 -2.16
CA ASN A 360 11.76 -18.75 -2.46
C ASN A 360 11.36 -18.13 -3.80
N GLY A 361 12.33 -17.66 -4.60
CA GLY A 361 12.08 -17.10 -5.93
C GLY A 361 12.05 -15.56 -5.98
N VAL A 362 12.45 -14.90 -4.90
CA VAL A 362 12.51 -13.42 -4.84
C VAL A 362 13.53 -12.89 -5.85
N GLN A 363 13.12 -11.92 -6.67
CA GLN A 363 13.96 -11.26 -7.66
C GLN A 363 14.22 -9.80 -7.26
N VAL A 364 15.49 -9.40 -7.25
CA VAL A 364 15.86 -7.99 -7.01
C VAL A 364 15.49 -7.12 -8.21
N ALA A 365 15.87 -7.57 -9.40
CA ALA A 365 15.52 -6.92 -10.66
C ALA A 365 14.24 -7.55 -11.24
N ILE A 366 13.28 -6.72 -11.60
CA ILE A 366 12.07 -7.14 -12.31
C ILE A 366 12.36 -7.06 -13.81
N ALA A 367 12.10 -8.16 -14.53
CA ALA A 367 12.45 -8.27 -15.95
C ALA A 367 11.74 -7.22 -16.80
N GLN A 368 10.44 -7.03 -16.59
CA GLN A 368 9.65 -6.07 -17.33
C GLN A 368 8.49 -5.53 -16.48
N GLN A 369 8.29 -4.22 -16.54
CA GLN A 369 7.08 -3.57 -16.02
C GLN A 369 6.07 -3.45 -17.16
N ALA A 370 4.84 -3.89 -16.91
CA ALA A 370 3.72 -3.63 -17.81
C ALA A 370 3.26 -2.17 -17.68
N GLU A 371 2.78 -1.61 -18.76
CA GLU A 371 2.19 -0.27 -18.78
C GLU A 371 0.81 -0.29 -18.07
N GLY A 372 0.52 0.74 -17.27
CA GLY A 372 -0.83 0.96 -16.77
C GLY A 372 -1.74 1.41 -17.93
N PRO A 373 -2.81 0.67 -18.28
CA PRO A 373 -3.68 1.06 -19.37
C PRO A 373 -4.49 2.32 -19.05
N SER A 374 -5.17 2.88 -20.06
CA SER A 374 -6.06 4.02 -19.86
C SER A 374 -7.24 3.67 -18.94
N ALA A 375 -7.85 4.69 -18.31
CA ALA A 375 -9.04 4.51 -17.47
C ALA A 375 -10.20 3.85 -18.24
N GLU A 376 -10.34 4.13 -19.54
CA GLU A 376 -11.34 3.50 -20.41
C GLU A 376 -11.14 1.98 -20.51
N VAL A 377 -9.90 1.53 -20.73
CA VAL A 377 -9.57 0.09 -20.78
C VAL A 377 -9.83 -0.57 -19.43
N VAL A 378 -9.46 0.07 -18.33
CA VAL A 378 -9.73 -0.45 -16.98
C VAL A 378 -11.23 -0.58 -16.75
N SER A 379 -12.01 0.45 -17.10
CA SER A 379 -13.48 0.40 -16.99
C SER A 379 -14.08 -0.74 -17.81
N SER A 380 -13.64 -0.89 -19.07
CA SER A 380 -14.10 -1.99 -19.96
C SER A 380 -13.79 -3.37 -19.36
N LEU A 381 -12.62 -3.57 -18.77
CA LEU A 381 -12.26 -4.82 -18.08
C LEU A 381 -13.14 -5.10 -16.86
N LEU A 382 -13.38 -4.08 -16.03
CA LEU A 382 -14.24 -4.21 -14.85
C LEU A 382 -15.70 -4.52 -15.24
N GLU A 383 -16.21 -3.84 -16.27
CA GLU A 383 -17.56 -4.09 -16.81
C GLU A 383 -17.69 -5.48 -17.44
N LEU A 384 -16.67 -5.92 -18.20
CA LEU A 384 -16.62 -7.28 -18.74
C LEU A 384 -16.69 -8.30 -17.61
N TRP A 385 -15.86 -8.14 -16.59
CA TRP A 385 -15.80 -9.06 -15.46
C TRP A 385 -17.13 -9.08 -14.68
N GLU A 386 -17.69 -7.93 -14.34
CA GLU A 386 -18.90 -7.83 -13.55
C GLU A 386 -20.13 -8.40 -14.27
N ASN A 387 -20.28 -8.12 -15.57
CA ASN A 387 -21.50 -8.42 -16.31
C ASN A 387 -21.49 -9.76 -17.05
N ARG A 388 -20.29 -10.34 -17.30
CA ARG A 388 -20.18 -11.53 -18.17
C ARG A 388 -19.35 -12.67 -17.60
N ILE A 389 -18.45 -12.39 -16.66
CA ILE A 389 -17.45 -13.34 -16.21
C ILE A 389 -17.70 -13.77 -14.76
N LYS A 390 -18.06 -12.83 -13.90
CA LYS A 390 -18.27 -13.08 -12.47
C LYS A 390 -19.17 -14.31 -12.27
N PRO A 391 -18.63 -15.34 -11.55
CA PRO A 391 -19.36 -16.57 -11.29
C PRO A 391 -20.61 -16.36 -10.45
#